data_b8f252e09613f435aee5c0636a12b869
#
_entry.id   b8f252e09613f435aee5c0636a12b869
#
_cell.length_a   1.000
_cell.length_b   1.000
_cell.length_c   1.000
_cell.angle_alpha   90.00
_cell.angle_beta   90.00
_cell.angle_gamma   90.00
#
_symmetry.space_group_name_H-M   'P 1'
#
loop_
_entity.id
_entity.type
_entity.pdbx_description
1 polymer ?
#
loop_
_entity_poly.entity_id
_entity_poly.type
_entity_poly.pdbx_seq_one_letter_code
_entity_poly.pdbx_strand_id
1 'polypeptide(L)'
;MQGSLLRFYVHEGQRHRRRLVWEWLLEHANALGIRGGSAFRAMAGFGRRHVLHESTFFELAGSLTVEVEFIVTEEEEKKLLELITAERIRLFYARVPAFFGVINPDAADPAQG
;
A
#
# COMPACT_ATOMS: atom_id res chain seq x y z
N MET A 1 2.11 -18.52 -7.99
CA MET A 1 0.91 -18.38 -7.15
C MET A 1 -0.06 -17.39 -7.75
N GLN A 2 -1.31 -17.58 -7.50
CA GLN A 2 -2.34 -16.63 -7.91
C GLN A 2 -2.76 -15.77 -6.73
N GLY A 3 -3.04 -14.52 -7.01
CA GLY A 3 -3.49 -13.57 -6.01
C GLY A 3 -3.78 -12.24 -6.64
N SER A 4 -3.34 -11.18 -6.01
CA SER A 4 -3.65 -9.82 -6.46
C SER A 4 -2.52 -8.87 -6.15
N LEU A 5 -2.44 -7.82 -6.96
CA LEU A 5 -1.74 -6.61 -6.60
C LEU A 5 -2.78 -5.71 -5.94
N LEU A 6 -2.60 -5.39 -4.67
CA LEU A 6 -3.43 -4.44 -3.95
C LEU A 6 -2.70 -3.10 -3.88
N ARG A 7 -3.40 -2.05 -4.24
CA ARG A 7 -2.84 -0.71 -4.16
C ARG A 7 -3.81 0.18 -3.41
N PHE A 8 -3.30 0.81 -2.35
CA PHE A 8 -4.07 1.75 -1.54
C PHE A 8 -3.58 3.16 -1.82
N TYR A 9 -4.52 4.09 -1.88
CA TYR A 9 -4.23 5.50 -2.14
C TYR A 9 -4.48 6.27 -0.87
N VAL A 10 -3.45 6.88 -0.32
CA VAL A 10 -3.49 7.52 1.01
C VAL A 10 -2.95 8.93 0.90
N HIS A 11 -3.59 9.89 1.55
CA HIS A 11 -2.96 11.20 1.71
C HIS A 11 -1.75 11.06 2.62
N GLU A 12 -0.65 11.69 2.24
CA GLU A 12 0.61 11.59 2.96
C GLU A 12 0.47 11.88 4.46
N GLY A 13 -0.36 12.86 4.81
CA GLY A 13 -0.57 13.27 6.19
C GLY A 13 -1.73 12.60 6.89
N GLN A 14 -2.43 11.68 6.23
CA GLN A 14 -3.58 11.00 6.84
C GLN A 14 -3.15 10.17 8.03
N ARG A 15 -3.87 10.30 9.13
CA ARG A 15 -3.54 9.60 10.37
C ARG A 15 -4.70 8.75 10.88
N HIS A 16 -4.33 7.70 11.56
CA HIS A 16 -5.24 6.81 12.28
C HIS A 16 -4.58 6.48 13.60
N ARG A 17 -5.25 6.81 14.72
CA ARG A 17 -4.71 6.56 16.06
C ARG A 17 -3.28 7.09 16.24
N ARG A 18 -3.05 8.33 15.76
CA ARG A 18 -1.77 9.04 15.84
C ARG A 18 -0.66 8.48 14.95
N ARG A 19 -0.97 7.51 14.11
CA ARG A 19 -0.01 6.98 13.16
C ARG A 19 -0.35 7.41 11.77
N LEU A 20 0.65 7.59 10.93
CA LEU A 20 0.43 7.82 9.51
C LEU A 20 -0.17 6.56 8.91
N VAL A 21 -1.25 6.68 8.15
CA VAL A 21 -1.95 5.52 7.60
C VAL A 21 -1.06 4.69 6.70
N TRP A 22 -0.21 5.32 5.89
CA TRP A 22 0.67 4.55 5.03
C TRP A 22 1.68 3.70 5.82
N GLU A 23 2.17 4.20 6.96
CA GLU A 23 3.02 3.41 7.84
C GLU A 23 2.22 2.29 8.52
N TRP A 24 1.02 2.62 8.97
CA TRP A 24 0.12 1.65 9.60
C TRP A 24 -0.15 0.47 8.68
N LEU A 25 -0.40 0.75 7.38
CA LEU A 25 -0.62 -0.30 6.39
C LEU A 25 0.59 -1.22 6.27
N LEU A 26 1.78 -0.65 6.13
CA LEU A 26 3.00 -1.46 5.99
C LEU A 26 3.26 -2.31 7.24
N GLU A 27 3.09 -1.74 8.41
CA GLU A 27 3.33 -2.45 9.66
C GLU A 27 2.35 -3.61 9.85
N HIS A 28 1.07 -3.37 9.61
CA HIS A 28 0.06 -4.40 9.81
C HIS A 28 0.11 -5.49 8.75
N ALA A 29 0.41 -5.13 7.51
CA ALA A 29 0.62 -6.13 6.47
C ALA A 29 1.82 -7.02 6.81
N ASN A 30 2.90 -6.42 7.30
CA ASN A 30 4.07 -7.18 7.74
C ASN A 30 3.70 -8.14 8.86
N ALA A 31 2.93 -7.69 9.85
CA ALA A 31 2.49 -8.52 10.97
C ALA A 31 1.58 -9.66 10.53
N LEU A 32 0.82 -9.50 9.46
CA LEU A 32 -0.02 -10.55 8.90
C LEU A 32 0.76 -11.59 8.09
N GLY A 33 2.05 -11.38 7.90
CA GLY A 33 2.88 -12.29 7.14
C GLY A 33 2.90 -12.06 5.64
N ILE A 34 2.36 -10.93 5.18
CA ILE A 34 2.42 -10.57 3.77
C ILE A 34 3.88 -10.37 3.38
N ARG A 35 4.27 -10.94 2.25
CA ARG A 35 5.68 -11.05 1.85
C ARG A 35 6.42 -9.75 1.66
N GLY A 36 5.71 -8.71 1.23
CA GLY A 36 6.37 -7.43 1.03
C GLY A 36 5.38 -6.36 0.67
N GLY A 37 5.78 -5.13 0.94
CA GLY A 37 4.98 -3.98 0.60
C GLY A 37 5.89 -2.79 0.37
N SER A 38 5.42 -1.86 -0.41
CA SER A 38 6.17 -0.66 -0.76
C SER A 38 5.24 0.54 -0.74
N ALA A 39 5.78 1.67 -0.37
CA ALA A 39 5.06 2.92 -0.42
C ALA A 39 5.76 3.84 -1.41
N PHE A 40 4.99 4.47 -2.29
CA PHE A 40 5.48 5.37 -3.32
C PHE A 40 4.78 6.71 -3.18
N ARG A 41 5.53 7.77 -3.16
CA ARG A 41 4.97 9.10 -3.11
C ARG A 41 4.70 9.57 -4.54
N ALA A 42 3.46 10.00 -4.82
CA ALA A 42 3.13 10.56 -6.12
C ALA A 42 3.85 11.89 -6.30
N MET A 43 4.36 12.12 -7.49
CA MET A 43 4.99 13.41 -7.83
C MET A 43 3.94 14.48 -8.09
N ALA A 44 2.77 14.07 -8.59
CA ALA A 44 1.64 14.94 -8.89
C ALA A 44 0.42 14.06 -9.06
N GLY A 45 -0.76 14.64 -8.97
CA GLY A 45 -1.98 13.88 -9.19
C GLY A 45 -3.21 14.68 -8.84
N PHE A 46 -4.36 14.10 -9.13
CA PHE A 46 -5.63 14.64 -8.67
C PHE A 46 -6.53 13.47 -8.29
N GLY A 47 -7.43 13.72 -7.39
CA GLY A 47 -8.39 12.74 -6.96
C GLY A 47 -9.81 13.16 -7.29
N ARG A 48 -10.75 12.65 -6.52
CA ARG A 48 -12.18 12.86 -6.73
C ARG A 48 -12.59 14.33 -6.86
N ARG A 49 -11.87 15.22 -6.21
CA ARG A 49 -12.17 16.65 -6.23
C ARG A 49 -11.57 17.37 -7.43
N HIS A 50 -10.82 16.66 -8.27
CA HIS A 50 -10.19 17.21 -9.47
C HIS A 50 -9.22 18.37 -9.21
N VAL A 51 -8.66 18.43 -8.00
CA VAL A 51 -7.64 19.41 -7.67
C VAL A 51 -6.27 18.79 -7.97
N LEU A 52 -5.51 19.44 -8.83
CA LEU A 52 -4.17 18.97 -9.19
C LEU A 52 -3.21 19.20 -8.04
N HIS A 53 -2.54 18.15 -7.60
CA HIS A 53 -1.56 18.17 -6.54
C HIS A 53 -0.18 17.98 -7.14
N GLU A 54 0.67 18.99 -7.03
CA GLU A 54 2.05 18.92 -7.49
C GLU A 54 3.00 18.85 -6.30
N SER A 55 4.08 18.08 -6.45
CA SER A 55 4.97 17.76 -5.34
C SER A 55 5.55 18.98 -4.64
N THR A 56 5.98 19.98 -5.42
CA THR A 56 6.63 21.17 -4.84
C THR A 56 5.71 21.96 -3.92
N PHE A 57 4.45 22.10 -4.31
CA PHE A 57 3.47 22.88 -3.55
C PHE A 57 2.84 22.07 -2.42
N PHE A 58 2.38 20.87 -2.75
CA PHE A 58 1.58 20.07 -1.81
C PHE A 58 2.43 19.26 -0.83
N GLU A 59 3.71 19.10 -1.11
CA GLU A 59 4.63 18.47 -0.16
C GLU A 59 4.66 19.23 1.16
N LEU A 60 4.65 20.55 1.11
CA LEU A 60 4.62 21.39 2.30
C LEU A 60 3.31 21.29 3.06
N ALA A 61 2.23 20.98 2.34
CA ALA A 61 0.90 20.86 2.94
C ALA A 61 0.56 19.43 3.38
N GLY A 62 1.44 18.46 3.09
CA GLY A 62 1.17 17.06 3.40
C GLY A 62 0.00 16.50 2.59
N SER A 63 -0.25 17.05 1.40
CA SER A 63 -1.40 16.70 0.57
C SER A 63 -1.09 15.73 -0.56
N LEU A 64 0.16 15.30 -0.70
CA LEU A 64 0.55 14.34 -1.72
C LEU A 64 -0.05 12.97 -1.43
N THR A 65 -0.34 12.25 -2.50
CA THR A 65 -0.78 10.87 -2.39
C THR A 65 0.41 9.96 -2.21
N VAL A 66 0.26 9.03 -1.28
CA VAL A 66 1.17 7.90 -1.13
C VAL A 66 0.42 6.66 -1.60
N GLU A 67 1.01 5.92 -2.54
CA GLU A 67 0.47 4.65 -2.98
C GLU A 67 1.19 3.55 -2.22
N VAL A 68 0.42 2.68 -1.56
CA VAL A 68 0.97 1.56 -0.81
C VAL A 68 0.57 0.29 -1.53
N GLU A 69 1.52 -0.50 -1.95
CA GLU A 69 1.29 -1.69 -2.76
C GLU A 69 1.72 -2.96 -2.05
N PHE A 70 0.92 -3.99 -2.24
CA PHE A 70 1.20 -5.34 -1.76
C PHE A 70 0.86 -6.34 -2.86
N ILE A 71 1.68 -7.38 -2.99
CA ILE A 71 1.31 -8.54 -3.78
C ILE A 71 0.90 -9.62 -2.79
N VAL A 72 -0.32 -10.09 -2.91
CA VAL A 72 -0.95 -10.91 -1.89
C VAL A 72 -1.63 -12.13 -2.48
N THR A 73 -1.71 -13.20 -1.69
CA THR A 73 -2.59 -14.31 -2.00
C THR A 73 -4.02 -13.90 -1.65
N GLU A 74 -4.99 -14.68 -2.10
CA GLU A 74 -6.40 -14.42 -1.79
C GLU A 74 -6.65 -14.38 -0.28
N GLU A 75 -6.04 -15.27 0.47
CA GLU A 75 -6.20 -15.30 1.93
C GLU A 75 -5.58 -14.08 2.61
N GLU A 76 -4.39 -13.69 2.17
CA GLU A 76 -3.73 -12.49 2.70
C GLU A 76 -4.53 -11.23 2.41
N GLU A 77 -5.07 -11.13 1.20
CA GLU A 77 -5.94 -10.02 0.81
C GLU A 77 -7.14 -9.93 1.74
N LYS A 78 -7.81 -11.07 1.95
CA LYS A 78 -8.99 -11.12 2.81
C LYS A 78 -8.68 -10.63 4.22
N LYS A 79 -7.59 -11.10 4.81
CA LYS A 79 -7.18 -10.70 6.16
C LYS A 79 -6.89 -9.21 6.25
N LEU A 80 -6.17 -8.67 5.28
CA LEU A 80 -5.83 -7.25 5.28
C LEU A 80 -7.07 -6.38 5.13
N LEU A 81 -7.94 -6.71 4.18
CA LEU A 81 -9.17 -5.94 3.96
C LEU A 81 -10.11 -6.02 5.16
N GLU A 82 -10.21 -7.19 5.80
CA GLU A 82 -10.99 -7.33 7.03
C GLU A 82 -10.45 -6.46 8.16
N LEU A 83 -9.14 -6.41 8.31
CA LEU A 83 -8.51 -5.58 9.33
C LEU A 83 -8.79 -4.09 9.09
N ILE A 84 -8.62 -3.64 7.86
CA ILE A 84 -8.89 -2.24 7.49
C ILE A 84 -10.37 -1.91 7.74
N THR A 85 -11.25 -2.83 7.39
CA THR A 85 -12.69 -2.67 7.62
C THR A 85 -13.00 -2.55 9.12
N ALA A 86 -12.41 -3.42 9.93
CA ALA A 86 -12.64 -3.41 11.38
C ALA A 86 -12.13 -2.13 12.04
N GLU A 87 -11.02 -1.59 11.53
CA GLU A 87 -10.45 -0.34 12.04
C GLU A 87 -11.17 0.90 11.52
N ARG A 88 -12.11 0.73 10.61
CA ARG A 88 -12.93 1.79 10.04
C ARG A 88 -12.11 2.90 9.37
N ILE A 89 -11.01 2.53 8.75
CA ILE A 89 -10.21 3.46 7.97
C ILE A 89 -10.80 3.55 6.58
N ARG A 90 -11.13 4.76 6.14
CA ARG A 90 -11.61 4.97 4.77
C ARG A 90 -10.43 5.07 3.84
N LEU A 91 -10.33 4.15 2.89
CA LEU A 91 -9.25 4.11 1.91
C LEU A 91 -9.82 3.80 0.52
N PHE A 92 -9.35 4.55 -0.47
CA PHE A 92 -9.57 4.15 -1.84
C PHE A 92 -8.53 3.10 -2.20
N TYR A 93 -8.95 2.03 -2.84
CA TYR A 93 -8.02 0.98 -3.24
C TYR A 93 -8.38 0.40 -4.59
N ALA A 94 -7.41 -0.22 -5.23
CA ALA A 94 -7.60 -0.97 -6.44
C ALA A 94 -7.04 -2.38 -6.24
N ARG A 95 -7.69 -3.34 -6.88
CA ARG A 95 -7.27 -4.73 -6.87
C ARG A 95 -7.07 -5.19 -8.30
N VAL A 96 -5.90 -5.70 -8.60
CA VAL A 96 -5.58 -6.25 -9.91
C VAL A 96 -5.24 -7.73 -9.73
N PRO A 97 -5.97 -8.65 -10.38
CA PRO A 97 -5.61 -10.06 -10.35
C PRO A 97 -4.19 -10.23 -10.88
N ALA A 98 -3.41 -11.04 -10.21
CA ALA A 98 -2.00 -11.20 -10.56
C ALA A 98 -1.55 -12.65 -10.38
N PHE A 99 -0.66 -13.07 -11.25
CA PHE A 99 0.09 -14.30 -11.07
C PHE A 99 1.51 -13.91 -10.73
N PHE A 100 2.08 -14.49 -9.68
CA PHE A 100 3.39 -14.10 -9.21
C PHE A 100 4.18 -15.30 -8.71
N GLY A 101 5.49 -15.14 -8.68
CA GLY A 101 6.38 -16.18 -8.21
C GLY A 101 7.82 -15.69 -8.15
N VAL A 102 8.70 -16.58 -7.76
CA VAL A 102 10.13 -16.29 -7.71
C VAL A 102 10.81 -17.03 -8.87
N ILE A 103 11.58 -16.30 -9.65
CA ILE A 103 12.38 -16.89 -10.70
C ILE A 103 13.67 -17.42 -10.06
N ASN A 104 14.03 -18.66 -10.38
CA ASN A 104 15.22 -19.32 -9.83
C ASN A 104 15.20 -19.38 -8.29
N PRO A 105 14.20 -20.04 -7.69
CA PRO A 105 14.06 -20.08 -6.23
C PRO A 105 15.24 -20.75 -5.52
N ASP A 106 16.01 -21.58 -6.25
CA ASP A 106 17.18 -22.27 -5.68
C ASP A 106 18.45 -21.43 -5.71
N ALA A 107 18.42 -20.27 -6.38
CA ALA A 107 19.56 -19.36 -6.37
C ALA A 107 19.62 -18.65 -5.00
N ALA A 108 20.82 -18.16 -4.67
CA ALA A 108 21.01 -17.47 -3.39
C ALA A 108 20.09 -16.24 -3.28
N ASP A 109 19.49 -16.09 -2.10
CA ASP A 109 18.64 -14.94 -1.81
C ASP A 109 19.53 -13.73 -1.47
N PRO A 110 19.47 -12.64 -2.26
CA PRO A 110 20.30 -11.46 -2.02
C PRO A 110 20.03 -10.80 -0.67
N ALA A 111 18.84 -11.01 -0.10
CA ALA A 111 18.49 -10.43 1.19
C ALA A 111 19.17 -11.15 2.35
N GLN A 112 19.72 -12.35 2.12
CA GLN A 112 20.39 -13.15 3.13
C GLN A 112 21.92 -13.15 2.96
N GLY A 113 22.38 -12.46 1.94
CA GLY A 113 23.79 -12.43 1.57
C GLY A 113 24.68 -11.56 2.41
#